data_83dca542e5308ed2559541246cb1ea7c
#
_entry.id   83dca542e5308ed2559541246cb1ea7c
#
_cell.length_a   1.000
_cell.length_b   1.000
_cell.length_c   1.000
_cell.angle_alpha   90.00
_cell.angle_beta   90.00
_cell.angle_gamma   90.00
#
_symmetry.space_group_name_H-M   'P 1'
#
loop_
_entity.id
_entity.type
_entity.pdbx_description
1 polymer ?
#
loop_
_entity_poly.entity_id
_entity_poly.type
_entity_poly.pdbx_seq_one_letter_code
_entity_poly.pdbx_strand_id
1 'polypeptide(L)'
;MTRRAGLYDPASKALGVAMLDFDGDGRMDLFVANDTQPNRLYRNKGDGTFADAAVAAGVAFSEAGVARAGMGVDAADYDDSGRPSLVIGNFSNEMMALYHNEGTGLFIDEAPRSAIGRASLLTLTFGCFFFDYDLDGRLDIFAANGHVADDIDRVQSRVTYAQRPHLFHNLGRNTFEEATPQAGAALQTKLVGRGAAYADIDNDGDLDVLVTANNAPARLFRNDGGNRNNAIRIRTIGTRSNRDGIGARVEVSLRGAPRRWQIVKTGSSYGSQSELTPTFGLGAETKVEGMLVKWPSGQVDTIGPLEANQIVTVREGAGVAGATPLRSAPGARP
;
A
#
# COMPACT_ATOMS: atom_id res chain seq x y z
N MET A 1 -15.11 24.99 3.61
CA MET A 1 -14.80 23.92 4.58
C MET A 1 -13.32 23.77 4.84
N THR A 2 -12.45 23.67 3.86
CA THR A 2 -10.99 23.39 3.97
C THR A 2 -10.25 24.31 4.96
N ARG A 3 -10.47 25.65 4.90
CA ARG A 3 -9.88 26.59 5.88
C ARG A 3 -10.35 26.33 7.31
N ARG A 4 -11.65 26.05 7.51
CA ARG A 4 -12.22 25.75 8.83
C ARG A 4 -11.68 24.43 9.38
N ALA A 5 -11.47 23.46 8.52
CA ALA A 5 -10.90 22.15 8.90
C ALA A 5 -9.39 22.17 9.17
N GLY A 6 -8.69 23.28 8.91
CA GLY A 6 -7.24 23.35 9.08
C GLY A 6 -6.42 22.70 7.95
N LEU A 7 -7.07 22.36 6.83
CA LEU A 7 -6.44 21.65 5.68
C LEU A 7 -6.04 22.60 4.53
N TYR A 8 -6.24 23.90 4.67
CA TYR A 8 -5.94 24.86 3.61
C TYR A 8 -4.45 25.19 3.60
N ASP A 9 -3.76 24.74 2.59
CA ASP A 9 -2.35 25.06 2.34
C ASP A 9 -2.18 25.53 0.88
N PRO A 10 -2.01 26.85 0.66
CA PRO A 10 -1.88 27.41 -0.70
C PRO A 10 -0.53 27.10 -1.34
N ALA A 11 0.47 26.65 -0.57
CA ALA A 11 1.78 26.26 -1.08
C ALA A 11 1.87 24.77 -1.43
N SER A 12 0.86 23.98 -1.06
CA SER A 12 0.83 22.54 -1.33
C SER A 12 0.81 22.24 -2.82
N LYS A 13 1.62 21.27 -3.24
CA LYS A 13 1.63 20.66 -4.58
C LYS A 13 1.29 19.17 -4.46
N ALA A 14 0.14 18.88 -3.84
CA ALA A 14 -0.29 17.55 -3.49
C ALA A 14 -0.48 16.67 -4.72
N LEU A 15 0.18 15.51 -4.76
CA LEU A 15 0.06 14.50 -5.80
C LEU A 15 -0.46 13.16 -5.27
N GLY A 16 -0.26 12.87 -3.99
CA GLY A 16 -0.74 11.67 -3.35
C GLY A 16 -1.34 11.94 -1.97
N VAL A 17 -2.34 11.15 -1.58
CA VAL A 17 -2.97 11.19 -0.26
C VAL A 17 -3.14 9.78 0.26
N ALA A 18 -2.70 9.53 1.50
CA ALA A 18 -2.95 8.30 2.23
C ALA A 18 -3.72 8.59 3.52
N MET A 19 -4.58 7.66 3.91
CA MET A 19 -5.29 7.67 5.19
C MET A 19 -4.65 6.64 6.13
N LEU A 20 -4.38 7.06 7.36
CA LEU A 20 -3.81 6.21 8.40
C LEU A 20 -4.20 6.76 9.78
N ASP A 21 -4.15 5.91 10.78
CA ASP A 21 -4.19 6.30 12.19
C ASP A 21 -2.73 6.21 12.70
N PHE A 22 -1.98 7.33 12.58
CA PHE A 22 -0.52 7.27 12.78
C PHE A 22 -0.13 7.27 14.26
N ASP A 23 -0.95 7.82 15.13
CA ASP A 23 -0.68 7.92 16.58
C ASP A 23 -1.49 6.92 17.44
N GLY A 24 -2.32 6.08 16.79
CA GLY A 24 -3.07 5.01 17.45
C GLY A 24 -4.26 5.49 18.27
N ASP A 25 -4.76 6.70 18.00
CA ASP A 25 -5.87 7.30 18.75
C ASP A 25 -7.26 6.87 18.24
N GLY A 26 -7.31 6.04 17.19
CA GLY A 26 -8.53 5.49 16.59
C GLY A 26 -9.20 6.43 15.57
N ARG A 27 -8.60 7.56 15.23
CA ARG A 27 -9.09 8.51 14.23
C ARG A 27 -8.23 8.46 12.97
N MET A 28 -8.89 8.52 11.82
CA MET A 28 -8.17 8.57 10.55
C MET A 28 -7.54 9.95 10.33
N ASP A 29 -6.23 9.94 10.16
CA ASP A 29 -5.39 11.06 9.78
C ASP A 29 -5.15 11.08 8.28
N LEU A 30 -4.57 12.17 7.77
CA LEU A 30 -4.27 12.33 6.36
C LEU A 30 -2.79 12.62 6.15
N PHE A 31 -2.11 11.78 5.39
CA PHE A 31 -0.80 12.10 4.85
C PHE A 31 -0.94 12.62 3.42
N VAL A 32 -0.22 13.70 3.09
CA VAL A 32 -0.20 14.31 1.77
C VAL A 32 1.22 14.38 1.26
N ALA A 33 1.50 13.65 0.18
CA ALA A 33 2.76 13.72 -0.54
C ALA A 33 2.75 14.95 -1.46
N ASN A 34 3.74 15.83 -1.32
CA ASN A 34 3.88 17.06 -2.07
C ASN A 34 5.09 17.01 -3.02
N ASP A 35 4.90 17.54 -4.23
CA ASP A 35 5.98 17.74 -5.20
C ASP A 35 6.80 18.97 -4.82
N THR A 36 8.09 18.79 -4.47
CA THR A 36 9.05 19.85 -4.16
C THR A 36 8.63 20.79 -3.01
N GLN A 37 7.67 20.39 -2.21
CA GLN A 37 7.22 21.07 -1.01
C GLN A 37 7.24 20.10 0.18
N PRO A 38 7.31 20.57 1.43
CA PRO A 38 7.22 19.68 2.59
C PRO A 38 5.95 18.84 2.54
N ASN A 39 6.06 17.54 2.80
CA ASN A 39 4.88 16.69 2.97
C ASN A 39 4.06 17.17 4.16
N ARG A 40 2.77 16.81 4.20
CA ARG A 40 1.88 17.13 5.31
C ARG A 40 1.37 15.86 5.97
N LEU A 41 1.27 15.91 7.28
CA LEU A 41 0.60 14.89 8.09
C LEU A 41 -0.43 15.60 8.96
N TYR A 42 -1.68 15.49 8.56
CA TYR A 42 -2.79 16.16 9.22
C TYR A 42 -3.42 15.25 10.26
N ARG A 43 -3.12 15.49 11.54
CA ARG A 43 -3.71 14.79 12.67
C ARG A 43 -5.16 15.20 12.86
N ASN A 44 -6.07 14.24 12.90
CA ASN A 44 -7.49 14.42 13.14
C ASN A 44 -7.77 14.69 14.63
N LYS A 45 -8.34 15.84 14.97
CA LYS A 45 -8.67 16.19 16.36
C LYS A 45 -10.00 15.61 16.87
N GLY A 46 -10.78 14.96 16.00
CA GLY A 46 -12.08 14.39 16.33
C GLY A 46 -13.24 15.40 16.38
N ASP A 47 -12.98 16.67 16.16
CA ASP A 47 -13.97 17.76 16.14
C ASP A 47 -14.27 18.27 14.72
N GLY A 48 -13.79 17.55 13.69
CA GLY A 48 -13.87 17.93 12.28
C GLY A 48 -12.77 18.91 11.86
N THR A 49 -11.74 19.09 12.71
CA THR A 49 -10.55 19.88 12.39
C THR A 49 -9.28 19.03 12.47
N PHE A 50 -8.23 19.50 11.79
CA PHE A 50 -6.94 18.84 11.71
C PHE A 50 -5.81 19.79 12.13
N ALA A 51 -4.69 19.23 12.56
CA ALA A 51 -3.45 19.94 12.81
C ALA A 51 -2.30 19.29 12.04
N ASP A 52 -1.45 20.10 11.40
CA ASP A 52 -0.26 19.59 10.73
C ASP A 52 0.78 19.13 11.77
N ALA A 53 1.14 17.86 11.70
CA ALA A 53 2.13 17.21 12.55
C ALA A 53 3.39 16.78 11.78
N ALA A 54 3.48 17.05 10.46
CA ALA A 54 4.49 16.46 9.58
C ALA A 54 5.94 16.72 10.02
N VAL A 55 6.23 17.92 10.49
CA VAL A 55 7.58 18.28 10.99
C VAL A 55 7.88 17.54 12.28
N ALA A 56 6.94 17.53 13.23
CA ALA A 56 7.10 16.89 14.53
C ALA A 56 7.21 15.35 14.37
N ALA A 57 6.48 14.79 13.40
CA ALA A 57 6.51 13.36 13.09
C ALA A 57 7.72 12.94 12.23
N GLY A 58 8.54 13.87 11.73
CA GLY A 58 9.73 13.55 10.94
C GLY A 58 9.45 13.17 9.47
N VAL A 59 8.26 13.47 8.92
CA VAL A 59 7.86 13.08 7.55
C VAL A 59 7.80 14.25 6.57
N ALA A 60 8.01 15.48 7.03
CA ALA A 60 7.95 16.68 6.18
C ALA A 60 9.12 16.78 5.19
N PHE A 61 10.29 16.32 5.60
CA PHE A 61 11.56 16.48 4.90
C PHE A 61 12.36 15.17 4.91
N SER A 62 13.37 15.08 4.03
CA SER A 62 14.39 14.04 4.09
C SER A 62 15.29 14.20 5.33
N GLU A 63 16.14 13.21 5.62
CA GLU A 63 17.16 13.32 6.69
C GLU A 63 18.09 14.53 6.52
N ALA A 64 18.30 15.00 5.28
CA ALA A 64 19.08 16.19 4.97
C ALA A 64 18.30 17.51 5.12
N GLY A 65 17.05 17.47 5.57
CA GLY A 65 16.20 18.65 5.72
C GLY A 65 15.67 19.22 4.39
N VAL A 66 15.68 18.44 3.31
CA VAL A 66 15.23 18.85 1.98
C VAL A 66 13.82 18.31 1.71
N ALA A 67 12.92 19.15 1.21
CA ALA A 67 11.63 18.72 0.69
C ALA A 67 11.84 17.93 -0.60
N ARG A 68 11.36 16.68 -0.64
CA ARG A 68 11.42 15.83 -1.83
C ARG A 68 10.23 16.08 -2.74
N ALA A 69 10.32 15.65 -3.99
CA ALA A 69 9.20 15.65 -4.92
C ALA A 69 8.39 14.36 -4.75
N GLY A 70 7.53 14.34 -3.73
CA GLY A 70 6.67 13.20 -3.42
C GLY A 70 5.47 13.11 -4.37
N MET A 71 5.18 11.89 -4.85
CA MET A 71 4.11 11.62 -5.81
C MET A 71 3.09 10.64 -5.25
N GLY A 72 3.15 9.37 -5.60
CA GLY A 72 2.30 8.35 -5.04
C GLY A 72 2.70 8.01 -3.61
N VAL A 73 1.71 7.61 -2.82
CA VAL A 73 1.91 7.22 -1.43
C VAL A 73 0.94 6.08 -1.06
N ASP A 74 1.39 5.20 -0.19
CA ASP A 74 0.53 4.23 0.47
C ASP A 74 0.91 4.07 1.94
N ALA A 75 -0.07 3.61 2.74
CA ALA A 75 0.09 3.36 4.17
C ALA A 75 -0.36 1.93 4.51
N ALA A 76 0.49 1.18 5.22
CA ALA A 76 0.19 -0.16 5.71
C ALA A 76 1.10 -0.56 6.87
N ASP A 77 0.69 -1.58 7.61
CA ASP A 77 1.48 -2.24 8.65
C ASP A 77 2.30 -3.36 7.99
N TYR A 78 3.50 -3.03 7.51
CA TYR A 78 4.33 -3.97 6.74
C TYR A 78 5.22 -4.86 7.62
N ASP A 79 5.33 -4.55 8.91
CA ASP A 79 6.21 -5.22 9.86
C ASP A 79 5.48 -5.95 11.00
N ASP A 80 4.14 -6.04 10.90
CA ASP A 80 3.25 -6.63 11.92
C ASP A 80 3.38 -5.95 13.30
N SER A 81 3.80 -4.68 13.35
CA SER A 81 3.92 -3.89 14.60
C SER A 81 2.58 -3.38 15.14
N GLY A 82 1.54 -3.49 14.33
CA GLY A 82 0.21 -2.92 14.59
C GLY A 82 0.08 -1.45 14.17
N ARG A 83 1.13 -0.82 13.66
CA ARG A 83 1.21 0.59 13.29
C ARG A 83 1.39 0.78 11.79
N PRO A 84 0.69 1.74 11.17
CA PRO A 84 0.86 2.00 9.75
C PRO A 84 2.15 2.79 9.49
N SER A 85 2.94 2.32 8.55
CA SER A 85 4.10 2.97 7.96
C SER A 85 3.76 3.50 6.57
N LEU A 86 4.64 4.32 5.97
CA LEU A 86 4.38 4.98 4.68
C LEU A 86 5.44 4.61 3.65
N VAL A 87 5.02 4.32 2.42
CA VAL A 87 5.90 4.28 1.24
C VAL A 87 5.55 5.43 0.31
N ILE A 88 6.56 6.16 -0.20
CA ILE A 88 6.37 7.32 -1.07
C ILE A 88 7.28 7.21 -2.29
N GLY A 89 6.69 7.37 -3.47
CA GLY A 89 7.43 7.54 -4.72
C GLY A 89 7.97 8.97 -4.83
N ASN A 90 9.25 9.12 -5.17
CA ASN A 90 9.91 10.41 -5.31
C ASN A 90 10.57 10.57 -6.69
N PHE A 91 11.08 11.76 -6.96
CA PHE A 91 11.79 12.10 -8.18
C PHE A 91 13.15 11.38 -8.26
N SER A 92 13.70 11.26 -9.47
CA SER A 92 15.05 10.71 -9.68
C SER A 92 16.10 11.50 -8.88
N ASN A 93 17.10 10.80 -8.35
CA ASN A 93 18.13 11.27 -7.42
C ASN A 93 17.65 11.60 -6.00
N GLU A 94 16.38 11.33 -5.68
CA GLU A 94 15.81 11.52 -4.35
C GLU A 94 15.47 10.21 -3.62
N MET A 95 15.51 9.09 -4.33
CA MET A 95 15.05 7.75 -3.93
C MET A 95 13.61 7.73 -3.40
N MET A 96 12.98 6.58 -3.38
CA MET A 96 11.72 6.37 -2.65
C MET A 96 11.96 6.60 -1.16
N ALA A 97 10.91 6.93 -0.41
CA ALA A 97 10.95 6.94 1.03
C ALA A 97 10.18 5.73 1.61
N LEU A 98 10.69 5.17 2.69
CA LEU A 98 10.01 4.19 3.54
C LEU A 98 10.02 4.71 4.97
N TYR A 99 8.97 5.40 5.38
CA TYR A 99 8.85 5.92 6.73
C TYR A 99 8.27 4.87 7.67
N HIS A 100 9.12 4.29 8.50
CA HIS A 100 8.74 3.35 9.55
C HIS A 100 8.15 4.09 10.75
N ASN A 101 7.02 3.62 11.28
CA ASN A 101 6.34 4.22 12.43
C ASN A 101 6.88 3.65 13.75
N GLU A 102 7.61 4.46 14.52
CA GLU A 102 8.23 4.08 15.80
C GLU A 102 7.24 3.97 16.98
N GLY A 103 5.95 4.27 16.77
CA GLY A 103 4.90 4.13 17.79
C GLY A 103 4.79 5.29 18.79
N THR A 104 5.59 6.32 18.63
CA THR A 104 5.56 7.53 19.47
C THR A 104 5.05 8.77 18.72
N GLY A 105 4.40 8.56 17.58
CA GLY A 105 4.04 9.61 16.62
C GLY A 105 5.23 10.10 15.79
N LEU A 106 6.36 9.38 15.82
CA LEU A 106 7.57 9.66 15.08
C LEU A 106 7.79 8.60 14.01
N PHE A 107 8.29 9.02 12.84
CA PHE A 107 8.70 8.15 11.76
C PHE A 107 10.20 8.29 11.47
N ILE A 108 10.81 7.20 11.02
CA ILE A 108 12.18 7.16 10.53
C ILE A 108 12.18 6.70 9.09
N ASP A 109 12.89 7.41 8.19
CA ASP A 109 13.07 6.99 6.79
C ASP A 109 14.14 5.89 6.72
N GLU A 110 13.71 4.64 6.49
CA GLU A 110 14.60 3.48 6.37
C GLU A 110 15.12 3.27 4.93
N ALA A 111 14.55 3.95 3.93
CA ALA A 111 14.95 3.76 2.54
C ALA A 111 16.46 3.98 2.30
N PRO A 112 17.13 5.01 2.86
CA PRO A 112 18.55 5.24 2.62
C PRO A 112 19.47 4.06 2.99
N ARG A 113 19.04 3.24 3.95
CA ARG A 113 19.81 2.08 4.46
C ARG A 113 19.37 0.76 3.87
N SER A 114 18.34 0.76 3.02
CA SER A 114 17.69 -0.44 2.49
C SER A 114 17.99 -0.68 1.00
N ALA A 115 17.54 -1.82 0.48
CA ALA A 115 17.54 -2.10 -0.96
C ALA A 115 16.62 -1.13 -1.72
N ILE A 116 15.55 -0.64 -1.09
CA ILE A 116 14.58 0.29 -1.68
C ILE A 116 15.29 1.58 -2.12
N GLY A 117 16.02 2.23 -1.23
CA GLY A 117 16.73 3.46 -1.56
C GLY A 117 17.80 3.27 -2.63
N ARG A 118 18.57 2.18 -2.54
CA ARG A 118 19.62 1.89 -3.54
C ARG A 118 19.07 1.66 -4.93
N ALA A 119 18.00 0.88 -5.07
CA ALA A 119 17.41 0.55 -6.36
C ALA A 119 16.66 1.74 -6.98
N SER A 120 15.96 2.53 -6.15
CA SER A 120 15.12 3.63 -6.61
C SER A 120 15.82 4.97 -6.80
N LEU A 121 17.10 5.09 -6.43
CA LEU A 121 17.82 6.38 -6.48
C LEU A 121 17.77 7.06 -7.85
N LEU A 122 17.89 6.28 -8.92
CA LEU A 122 17.93 6.81 -10.30
C LEU A 122 16.58 6.74 -11.02
N THR A 123 15.56 6.16 -10.38
CA THR A 123 14.21 6.09 -10.94
C THR A 123 13.34 7.22 -10.43
N LEU A 124 12.39 7.64 -11.25
CA LEU A 124 11.32 8.51 -10.88
C LEU A 124 10.08 7.66 -10.68
N THR A 125 9.62 7.57 -9.43
CA THR A 125 8.49 6.71 -9.05
C THR A 125 7.22 7.52 -8.91
N PHE A 126 6.19 7.19 -9.70
CA PHE A 126 4.85 7.74 -9.55
C PHE A 126 3.98 6.84 -8.68
N GLY A 127 3.51 5.72 -9.22
CA GLY A 127 2.66 4.81 -8.48
C GLY A 127 3.46 3.88 -7.57
N CYS A 128 3.07 3.77 -6.30
CA CYS A 128 3.63 2.78 -5.38
C CYS A 128 2.59 2.36 -4.35
N PHE A 129 2.68 1.12 -3.88
CA PHE A 129 1.77 0.58 -2.88
C PHE A 129 2.38 -0.63 -2.17
N PHE A 130 1.81 -0.93 -1.00
CA PHE A 130 2.04 -2.18 -0.28
C PHE A 130 1.04 -3.25 -0.73
N PHE A 131 1.52 -4.48 -0.94
CA PHE A 131 0.71 -5.66 -1.24
C PHE A 131 1.50 -6.93 -0.95
N ASP A 132 0.86 -8.06 -0.79
CA ASP A 132 1.50 -9.34 -0.55
C ASP A 132 1.46 -10.15 -1.86
N TYR A 133 2.55 -10.06 -2.67
CA TYR A 133 2.52 -10.63 -4.02
C TYR A 133 2.69 -12.15 -4.04
N ASP A 134 3.35 -12.73 -3.02
CA ASP A 134 3.59 -14.17 -2.93
C ASP A 134 2.78 -14.85 -1.82
N LEU A 135 1.88 -14.10 -1.16
CA LEU A 135 0.96 -14.56 -0.12
C LEU A 135 1.65 -15.22 1.08
N ASP A 136 2.89 -14.81 1.37
CA ASP A 136 3.61 -15.25 2.55
C ASP A 136 3.17 -14.55 3.84
N GLY A 137 2.33 -13.54 3.69
CA GLY A 137 1.72 -12.76 4.75
C GLY A 137 2.52 -11.53 5.15
N ARG A 138 3.61 -11.21 4.48
CA ARG A 138 4.33 -9.96 4.63
C ARG A 138 4.02 -9.04 3.45
N LEU A 139 3.83 -7.76 3.74
CA LEU A 139 3.53 -6.79 2.68
C LEU A 139 4.81 -6.37 1.98
N ASP A 140 4.82 -6.59 0.68
CA ASP A 140 5.84 -6.19 -0.29
C ASP A 140 5.54 -4.80 -0.84
N ILE A 141 6.44 -4.27 -1.69
CA ILE A 141 6.24 -2.97 -2.33
C ILE A 141 6.38 -3.10 -3.84
N PHE A 142 5.40 -2.56 -4.56
CA PHE A 142 5.50 -2.32 -6.00
C PHE A 142 5.70 -0.84 -6.28
N ALA A 143 6.50 -0.52 -7.31
CA ALA A 143 6.76 0.86 -7.76
C ALA A 143 6.75 0.96 -9.29
N ALA A 144 5.86 1.82 -9.81
CA ALA A 144 5.76 2.15 -11.23
C ALA A 144 6.62 3.37 -11.54
N ASN A 145 7.62 3.19 -12.39
CA ASN A 145 8.65 4.17 -12.68
C ASN A 145 8.56 4.71 -14.11
N GLY A 146 8.99 5.95 -14.29
CA GLY A 146 9.08 6.59 -15.60
C GLY A 146 9.33 8.09 -15.48
N HIS A 147 10.37 8.60 -16.14
CA HIS A 147 10.73 10.00 -16.06
C HIS A 147 9.72 10.91 -16.77
N VAL A 148 9.75 12.21 -16.48
CA VAL A 148 8.87 13.22 -17.08
C VAL A 148 9.48 13.87 -18.32
N ALA A 149 10.82 13.95 -18.41
CA ALA A 149 11.55 14.51 -19.54
C ALA A 149 12.05 13.38 -20.46
N ASP A 150 11.66 13.42 -21.72
CA ASP A 150 12.00 12.41 -22.73
C ASP A 150 13.46 12.47 -23.20
N ASP A 151 14.11 13.60 -22.95
CA ASP A 151 15.52 13.86 -23.26
C ASP A 151 16.44 13.83 -22.01
N ILE A 152 15.98 13.29 -20.90
CA ILE A 152 16.72 13.29 -19.62
C ILE A 152 18.12 12.67 -19.73
N ASP A 153 18.31 11.68 -20.56
CA ASP A 153 19.58 11.01 -20.78
C ASP A 153 20.66 11.93 -21.35
N ARG A 154 20.26 13.02 -22.03
CA ARG A 154 21.18 14.07 -22.50
C ARG A 154 21.68 14.99 -21.38
N VAL A 155 20.87 15.12 -20.31
CA VAL A 155 21.17 15.96 -19.14
C VAL A 155 21.82 15.13 -18.04
N GLN A 156 21.31 13.93 -17.83
CA GLN A 156 21.74 12.98 -16.81
C GLN A 156 21.90 11.59 -17.44
N SER A 157 23.09 11.27 -17.91
CA SER A 157 23.38 10.04 -18.69
C SER A 157 23.03 8.71 -17.98
N ARG A 158 22.87 8.74 -16.66
CA ARG A 158 22.49 7.56 -15.87
C ARG A 158 20.98 7.39 -15.66
N VAL A 159 20.19 8.41 -16.01
CA VAL A 159 18.73 8.41 -15.88
C VAL A 159 18.11 8.21 -17.25
N THR A 160 17.09 7.36 -17.35
CA THR A 160 16.39 7.09 -18.62
C THR A 160 14.94 7.52 -18.53
N TYR A 161 14.34 7.91 -19.68
CA TYR A 161 12.92 8.28 -19.76
C TYR A 161 12.00 7.10 -19.42
N ALA A 162 12.12 6.00 -20.18
CA ALA A 162 11.44 4.77 -19.87
C ALA A 162 12.26 3.98 -18.83
N GLN A 163 11.61 3.54 -17.77
CA GLN A 163 12.22 2.86 -16.63
C GLN A 163 11.45 1.57 -16.32
N ARG A 164 12.13 0.57 -15.79
CA ARG A 164 11.45 -0.66 -15.33
C ARG A 164 10.76 -0.39 -13.99
N PRO A 165 9.66 -1.07 -13.68
CA PRO A 165 9.10 -1.04 -12.34
C PRO A 165 10.07 -1.68 -11.34
N HIS A 166 9.84 -1.45 -10.05
CA HIS A 166 10.46 -2.20 -8.97
C HIS A 166 9.44 -3.06 -8.23
N LEU A 167 9.85 -4.25 -7.86
CA LEU A 167 9.20 -5.12 -6.89
C LEU A 167 10.19 -5.38 -5.77
N PHE A 168 9.82 -5.02 -4.55
CA PHE A 168 10.63 -5.24 -3.35
C PHE A 168 9.94 -6.28 -2.47
N HIS A 169 10.60 -7.42 -2.28
CA HIS A 169 10.15 -8.49 -1.41
C HIS A 169 10.53 -8.22 0.04
N ASN A 170 9.58 -8.35 0.94
CA ASN A 170 9.74 -8.15 2.37
C ASN A 170 10.26 -9.42 3.05
N LEU A 171 11.51 -9.42 3.46
CA LEU A 171 12.14 -10.54 4.16
C LEU A 171 11.83 -10.59 5.66
N GLY A 172 10.99 -9.67 6.16
CA GLY A 172 10.76 -9.45 7.58
C GLY A 172 11.87 -8.64 8.24
N ARG A 173 11.64 -8.25 9.51
CA ARG A 173 12.61 -7.46 10.32
C ARG A 173 13.05 -6.18 9.60
N ASN A 174 12.12 -5.48 8.98
CA ASN A 174 12.33 -4.25 8.21
C ASN A 174 13.36 -4.39 7.07
N THR A 175 13.52 -5.60 6.52
CA THR A 175 14.47 -5.88 5.47
C THR A 175 13.76 -6.19 4.17
N PHE A 176 14.14 -5.50 3.09
CA PHE A 176 13.64 -5.73 1.75
C PHE A 176 14.77 -6.12 0.80
N GLU A 177 14.43 -6.92 -0.21
CA GLU A 177 15.29 -7.18 -1.37
C GLU A 177 14.59 -6.76 -2.66
N GLU A 178 15.36 -6.36 -3.69
CA GLU A 178 14.80 -6.08 -5.01
C GLU A 178 14.54 -7.40 -5.74
N ALA A 179 13.29 -7.83 -5.80
CA ALA A 179 12.85 -9.07 -6.45
C ALA A 179 12.55 -8.91 -7.94
N THR A 180 12.58 -7.70 -8.50
CA THR A 180 12.28 -7.42 -9.91
C THR A 180 13.04 -8.32 -10.90
N PRO A 181 14.34 -8.60 -10.72
CA PRO A 181 15.07 -9.47 -11.66
C PRO A 181 14.55 -10.89 -11.71
N GLN A 182 14.02 -11.40 -10.62
CA GLN A 182 13.53 -12.77 -10.46
C GLN A 182 12.02 -12.92 -10.76
N ALA A 183 11.28 -11.83 -10.76
CA ALA A 183 9.81 -11.81 -10.90
C ALA A 183 9.31 -11.96 -12.35
N GLY A 184 10.18 -12.38 -13.27
CA GLY A 184 9.81 -12.70 -14.65
C GLY A 184 10.15 -11.61 -15.67
N ALA A 185 10.13 -11.99 -16.94
CA ALA A 185 10.56 -11.16 -18.07
C ALA A 185 9.65 -9.92 -18.25
N ALA A 186 8.40 -9.99 -17.89
CA ALA A 186 7.44 -8.90 -18.04
C ALA A 186 7.88 -7.66 -17.25
N LEU A 187 8.37 -7.82 -16.02
CA LEU A 187 8.85 -6.72 -15.17
C LEU A 187 10.21 -6.15 -15.62
N GLN A 188 10.90 -6.78 -16.57
CA GLN A 188 12.13 -6.22 -17.15
C GLN A 188 11.84 -5.18 -18.24
N THR A 189 10.60 -5.10 -18.74
CA THR A 189 10.21 -4.15 -19.77
C THR A 189 10.15 -2.76 -19.21
N LYS A 190 10.90 -1.83 -19.82
CA LYS A 190 10.85 -0.41 -19.49
C LYS A 190 9.56 0.21 -19.99
N LEU A 191 9.00 1.11 -19.20
CA LEU A 191 7.80 1.90 -19.52
C LEU A 191 7.93 3.29 -18.89
N VAL A 192 7.08 4.20 -19.31
CA VAL A 192 6.96 5.51 -18.68
C VAL A 192 5.76 5.44 -17.73
N GLY A 193 5.95 4.70 -16.63
CA GLY A 193 4.89 4.37 -15.69
C GLY A 193 4.32 5.59 -14.97
N ARG A 194 3.03 5.53 -14.64
CA ARG A 194 2.33 6.57 -13.87
C ARG A 194 1.49 5.93 -12.76
N GLY A 195 0.21 5.73 -12.99
CA GLY A 195 -0.66 5.05 -12.03
C GLY A 195 -0.37 3.56 -11.96
N ALA A 196 -0.53 2.99 -10.79
CA ALA A 196 -0.46 1.56 -10.55
C ALA A 196 -1.50 1.13 -9.54
N ALA A 197 -2.15 0.01 -9.79
CA ALA A 197 -3.16 -0.58 -8.90
C ALA A 197 -3.06 -2.10 -8.95
N TYR A 198 -3.54 -2.77 -7.90
CA TYR A 198 -3.60 -4.21 -7.83
C TYR A 198 -5.04 -4.72 -7.67
N ALA A 199 -5.27 -5.91 -8.18
CA ALA A 199 -6.49 -6.69 -7.97
C ALA A 199 -6.22 -8.15 -8.31
N ASP A 200 -6.95 -9.08 -7.70
CA ASP A 200 -7.03 -10.46 -8.16
C ASP A 200 -8.07 -10.52 -9.30
N ILE A 201 -7.61 -10.47 -10.55
CA ILE A 201 -8.47 -10.31 -11.72
C ILE A 201 -9.09 -11.63 -12.21
N ASP A 202 -8.48 -12.76 -11.91
CA ASP A 202 -8.96 -14.09 -12.34
C ASP A 202 -9.49 -14.94 -11.16
N ASN A 203 -9.46 -14.40 -9.95
CA ASN A 203 -9.96 -14.98 -8.70
C ASN A 203 -9.22 -16.27 -8.29
N ASP A 204 -7.93 -16.32 -8.53
CA ASP A 204 -7.07 -17.42 -8.10
C ASP A 204 -6.37 -17.18 -6.76
N GLY A 205 -6.53 -15.96 -6.20
CA GLY A 205 -6.13 -15.57 -4.85
C GLY A 205 -4.88 -14.72 -4.79
N ASP A 206 -4.03 -14.74 -5.82
CA ASP A 206 -2.89 -13.84 -5.86
C ASP A 206 -3.24 -12.47 -6.50
N LEU A 207 -2.39 -11.50 -6.31
CA LEU A 207 -2.67 -10.13 -6.71
C LEU A 207 -1.90 -9.78 -8.00
N ASP A 208 -2.65 -9.38 -9.01
CA ASP A 208 -2.16 -8.86 -10.28
C ASP A 208 -1.95 -7.35 -10.22
N VAL A 209 -1.07 -6.82 -11.07
CA VAL A 209 -0.76 -5.38 -11.09
C VAL A 209 -1.05 -4.78 -12.44
N LEU A 210 -1.86 -3.71 -12.45
CA LEU A 210 -2.10 -2.86 -13.60
C LEU A 210 -1.28 -1.58 -13.50
N VAL A 211 -0.51 -1.25 -14.54
CA VAL A 211 0.26 0.00 -14.63
C VAL A 211 -0.18 0.79 -15.85
N THR A 212 -0.54 2.04 -15.65
CA THR A 212 -0.74 2.99 -16.75
C THR A 212 0.59 3.60 -17.15
N ALA A 213 0.77 3.87 -18.44
CA ALA A 213 2.00 4.43 -18.96
C ALA A 213 1.73 5.68 -19.82
N ASN A 214 2.62 6.67 -19.73
CA ASN A 214 2.53 7.84 -20.57
C ASN A 214 2.89 7.47 -22.01
N ASN A 215 2.04 7.88 -22.97
CA ASN A 215 2.20 7.64 -24.40
C ASN A 215 2.40 6.15 -24.79
N ALA A 216 1.84 5.22 -24.02
CA ALA A 216 1.87 3.79 -24.28
C ALA A 216 0.63 3.08 -23.69
N PRO A 217 0.26 1.90 -24.20
CA PRO A 217 -0.83 1.11 -23.61
C PRO A 217 -0.57 0.77 -22.13
N ALA A 218 -1.62 0.67 -21.36
CA ALA A 218 -1.55 0.12 -20.00
C ALA A 218 -0.99 -1.32 -20.03
N ARG A 219 -0.28 -1.68 -18.98
CA ARG A 219 0.31 -3.00 -18.80
C ARG A 219 -0.35 -3.71 -17.64
N LEU A 220 -0.86 -4.92 -17.90
CA LEU A 220 -1.29 -5.84 -16.88
C LEU A 220 -0.18 -6.86 -16.65
N PHE A 221 0.30 -6.92 -15.43
CA PHE A 221 1.23 -7.93 -14.95
C PHE A 221 0.42 -8.95 -14.17
N ARG A 222 0.12 -10.08 -14.80
CA ARG A 222 -0.54 -11.20 -14.14
C ARG A 222 0.46 -11.93 -13.27
N ASN A 223 0.09 -12.18 -12.05
CA ASN A 223 0.81 -13.03 -11.14
C ASN A 223 0.39 -14.48 -11.37
N ASP A 224 1.32 -15.38 -11.62
CA ASP A 224 1.06 -16.80 -11.87
C ASP A 224 1.72 -17.68 -10.80
N GLY A 225 2.03 -17.14 -9.62
CA GLY A 225 2.81 -17.89 -8.66
C GLY A 225 2.66 -17.50 -7.19
N GLY A 226 1.98 -16.42 -6.88
CA GLY A 226 1.70 -16.03 -5.51
C GLY A 226 0.81 -17.04 -4.79
N ASN A 227 -0.15 -17.60 -5.47
CA ASN A 227 -1.11 -18.59 -4.96
C ASN A 227 -0.54 -20.01 -4.69
N ARG A 228 0.78 -20.17 -4.66
CA ARG A 228 1.44 -21.35 -4.06
C ARG A 228 1.29 -21.35 -2.54
N ASN A 229 1.15 -20.20 -1.94
CA ASN A 229 0.78 -20.01 -0.56
C ASN A 229 -0.74 -19.86 -0.42
N ASN A 230 -1.25 -20.07 0.79
CA ASN A 230 -2.66 -19.90 1.08
C ASN A 230 -3.00 -18.43 1.32
N ALA A 231 -4.25 -18.07 1.08
CA ALA A 231 -4.77 -16.74 1.36
C ALA A 231 -6.21 -16.77 1.86
N ILE A 232 -6.64 -15.67 2.47
CA ILE A 232 -8.06 -15.37 2.71
C ILE A 232 -8.35 -13.96 2.24
N ARG A 233 -9.47 -13.77 1.54
CA ARG A 233 -9.88 -12.48 1.00
C ARG A 233 -11.23 -12.08 1.60
N ILE A 234 -11.36 -10.82 2.00
CA ILE A 234 -12.50 -10.36 2.79
C ILE A 234 -13.26 -9.28 2.04
N ARG A 235 -14.47 -9.62 1.58
CA ARG A 235 -15.41 -8.66 0.98
C ARG A 235 -16.32 -8.10 2.06
N THR A 236 -16.37 -6.80 2.20
CA THR A 236 -17.20 -6.12 3.19
C THR A 236 -18.49 -5.57 2.57
N ILE A 237 -19.58 -5.64 3.31
CA ILE A 237 -20.89 -5.05 2.96
C ILE A 237 -21.38 -4.27 4.17
N GLY A 238 -21.32 -2.95 4.09
CA GLY A 238 -21.87 -2.05 5.11
C GLY A 238 -23.39 -2.00 5.08
N THR A 239 -23.98 -1.84 6.25
CA THR A 239 -25.43 -1.64 6.44
C THR A 239 -25.74 -0.31 7.12
N ARG A 240 -24.91 0.09 8.08
CA ARG A 240 -24.89 1.41 8.74
C ARG A 240 -23.71 2.25 8.27
N SER A 241 -22.61 1.59 7.93
CA SER A 241 -21.48 2.17 7.23
C SER A 241 -21.79 2.34 5.73
N ASN A 242 -20.86 2.89 4.94
CA ASN A 242 -21.01 2.92 3.49
C ASN A 242 -21.11 1.49 2.92
N ARG A 243 -21.77 1.36 1.76
CA ARG A 243 -22.12 0.07 1.14
C ARG A 243 -20.92 -0.89 1.01
N ASP A 244 -19.77 -0.39 0.65
CA ASP A 244 -18.58 -1.20 0.34
C ASP A 244 -17.67 -1.38 1.56
N GLY A 245 -18.05 -0.83 2.73
CA GLY A 245 -17.30 -0.93 3.97
C GLY A 245 -16.01 -0.11 4.00
N ILE A 246 -15.85 0.89 3.11
CA ILE A 246 -14.68 1.75 3.06
C ILE A 246 -14.44 2.40 4.43
N GLY A 247 -13.23 2.27 4.96
CA GLY A 247 -12.84 2.66 6.30
C GLY A 247 -12.96 1.56 7.35
N ALA A 248 -13.54 0.41 7.00
CA ALA A 248 -13.53 -0.74 7.91
C ALA A 248 -12.11 -1.30 8.06
N ARG A 249 -11.72 -1.57 9.30
CA ARG A 249 -10.47 -2.28 9.63
C ARG A 249 -10.79 -3.76 9.81
N VAL A 250 -10.17 -4.58 8.98
CA VAL A 250 -10.25 -6.04 9.02
C VAL A 250 -8.99 -6.56 9.70
N GLU A 251 -9.15 -7.37 10.74
CA GLU A 251 -8.04 -7.97 11.48
C GLU A 251 -8.17 -9.49 11.44
N VAL A 252 -7.11 -10.21 11.07
CA VAL A 252 -7.05 -11.67 11.08
C VAL A 252 -6.06 -12.17 12.12
N SER A 253 -6.41 -13.27 12.80
CA SER A 253 -5.58 -13.92 13.80
C SER A 253 -5.11 -15.27 13.28
N LEU A 254 -3.81 -15.50 13.33
CA LEU A 254 -3.16 -16.74 12.99
C LEU A 254 -2.55 -17.37 14.25
N ARG A 255 -2.35 -18.67 14.24
CA ARG A 255 -1.78 -19.38 15.37
C ARG A 255 -0.32 -18.99 15.61
N GLY A 256 -0.04 -18.45 16.79
CA GLY A 256 1.35 -18.11 17.18
C GLY A 256 1.98 -16.95 16.41
N ALA A 257 1.18 -16.19 15.68
CA ALA A 257 1.65 -15.00 14.93
C ALA A 257 0.97 -13.72 15.45
N PRO A 258 1.55 -12.54 15.23
CA PRO A 258 0.89 -11.27 15.45
C PRO A 258 -0.42 -11.19 14.66
N ARG A 259 -1.36 -10.40 15.16
CA ARG A 259 -2.60 -10.11 14.43
C ARG A 259 -2.30 -9.17 13.28
N ARG A 260 -2.64 -9.58 12.06
CA ARG A 260 -2.51 -8.76 10.85
C ARG A 260 -3.77 -7.98 10.58
N TRP A 261 -3.64 -6.79 10.01
CA TRP A 261 -4.80 -5.98 9.71
C TRP A 261 -4.62 -5.17 8.42
N GLN A 262 -5.73 -4.90 7.77
CA GLN A 262 -5.83 -4.01 6.62
C GLN A 262 -7.08 -3.14 6.73
N ILE A 263 -7.05 -1.98 6.09
CA ILE A 263 -8.23 -1.09 5.98
C ILE A 263 -8.82 -1.26 4.58
N VAL A 264 -10.13 -1.40 4.50
CA VAL A 264 -10.85 -1.27 3.24
C VAL A 264 -10.75 0.18 2.79
N LYS A 265 -9.94 0.46 1.78
CA LYS A 265 -9.60 1.83 1.37
C LYS A 265 -9.78 2.05 -0.12
N THR A 266 -10.14 3.29 -0.48
CA THR A 266 -10.00 3.83 -1.83
C THR A 266 -8.84 4.80 -1.81
N GLY A 267 -8.05 4.82 -2.84
CA GLY A 267 -6.91 5.72 -2.93
C GLY A 267 -5.68 5.17 -2.22
N SER A 268 -4.68 4.97 -3.00
CA SER A 268 -3.31 4.65 -2.69
C SER A 268 -2.54 4.89 -3.99
N SER A 269 -1.21 4.85 -3.95
CA SER A 269 -0.44 4.99 -5.17
C SER A 269 -0.56 6.41 -5.76
N TYR A 270 -0.62 6.53 -7.08
CA TYR A 270 -0.72 7.79 -7.81
C TYR A 270 -1.89 7.76 -8.78
N GLY A 271 -2.92 8.60 -8.54
CA GLY A 271 -4.09 8.70 -9.40
C GLY A 271 -4.77 7.34 -9.65
N SER A 272 -4.78 6.46 -8.67
CA SER A 272 -5.16 5.05 -8.81
C SER A 272 -6.01 4.59 -7.65
N GLN A 273 -6.72 3.48 -7.86
CA GLN A 273 -7.44 2.76 -6.83
C GLN A 273 -7.26 1.27 -7.06
N SER A 274 -6.74 0.56 -6.06
CA SER A 274 -6.71 -0.89 -6.02
C SER A 274 -8.07 -1.46 -5.60
N GLU A 275 -8.24 -2.77 -5.66
CA GLU A 275 -9.49 -3.41 -5.24
C GLU A 275 -9.81 -3.16 -3.76
N LEU A 276 -11.11 -3.22 -3.41
CA LEU A 276 -11.58 -2.99 -2.05
C LEU A 276 -11.55 -4.23 -1.16
N THR A 277 -11.13 -5.37 -1.69
CA THR A 277 -11.12 -6.66 -0.98
C THR A 277 -9.76 -6.87 -0.33
N PRO A 278 -9.59 -6.65 1.01
CA PRO A 278 -8.34 -7.01 1.67
C PRO A 278 -7.97 -8.46 1.44
N THR A 279 -6.73 -8.69 1.03
CA THR A 279 -6.15 -10.02 0.82
C THR A 279 -5.07 -10.24 1.88
N PHE A 280 -5.21 -11.33 2.64
CA PHE A 280 -4.24 -11.74 3.66
C PHE A 280 -3.55 -13.02 3.19
N GLY A 281 -2.27 -12.95 2.90
CA GLY A 281 -1.45 -14.14 2.71
C GLY A 281 -1.29 -14.89 4.03
N LEU A 282 -1.37 -16.20 3.95
CA LEU A 282 -1.33 -17.09 5.11
C LEU A 282 -0.11 -18.02 5.09
N GLY A 283 0.71 -17.95 4.01
CA GLY A 283 1.80 -18.89 3.83
C GLY A 283 1.30 -20.33 3.79
N ALA A 284 1.82 -21.18 4.66
CA ALA A 284 1.41 -22.58 4.78
C ALA A 284 0.14 -22.81 5.63
N GLU A 285 -0.35 -21.78 6.32
CA GLU A 285 -1.52 -21.94 7.19
C GLU A 285 -2.79 -22.16 6.36
N THR A 286 -3.58 -23.17 6.75
CA THR A 286 -4.81 -23.56 6.03
C THR A 286 -6.06 -22.92 6.60
N LYS A 287 -5.94 -22.17 7.68
CA LYS A 287 -7.07 -21.47 8.33
C LYS A 287 -6.61 -20.28 9.15
N VAL A 288 -7.51 -19.34 9.38
CA VAL A 288 -7.38 -18.29 10.40
C VAL A 288 -8.15 -18.70 11.66
N GLU A 289 -7.63 -18.38 12.84
CA GLU A 289 -8.26 -18.72 14.12
C GLU A 289 -9.43 -17.80 14.47
N GLY A 290 -9.46 -16.61 13.86
CA GLY A 290 -10.55 -15.66 14.02
C GLY A 290 -10.30 -14.37 13.23
N MET A 291 -11.38 -13.60 13.09
CA MET A 291 -11.36 -12.33 12.40
C MET A 291 -12.20 -11.30 13.16
N LEU A 292 -11.75 -10.05 13.18
CA LEU A 292 -12.51 -8.90 13.63
C LEU A 292 -12.71 -7.93 12.45
N VAL A 293 -13.91 -7.40 12.32
CA VAL A 293 -14.20 -6.31 11.41
C VAL A 293 -14.72 -5.14 12.25
N LYS A 294 -13.93 -4.06 12.30
CA LYS A 294 -14.28 -2.80 12.97
C LYS A 294 -14.79 -1.82 11.93
N TRP A 295 -16.07 -1.54 11.97
CA TRP A 295 -16.76 -0.71 10.98
C TRP A 295 -16.70 0.79 11.33
N PRO A 296 -16.75 1.69 10.33
CA PRO A 296 -16.84 3.13 10.57
C PRO A 296 -18.02 3.58 11.42
N SER A 297 -19.10 2.80 11.44
CA SER A 297 -20.28 3.06 12.30
C SER A 297 -20.03 2.83 13.79
N GLY A 298 -18.86 2.25 14.16
CA GLY A 298 -18.54 1.79 15.51
C GLY A 298 -19.01 0.34 15.80
N GLN A 299 -19.72 -0.31 14.87
CA GLN A 299 -20.03 -1.73 14.97
C GLN A 299 -18.74 -2.56 14.92
N VAL A 300 -18.67 -3.65 15.67
CA VAL A 300 -17.59 -4.65 15.61
C VAL A 300 -18.20 -6.03 15.41
N ASP A 301 -17.80 -6.70 14.34
CA ASP A 301 -18.16 -8.09 14.11
C ASP A 301 -16.99 -9.00 14.45
N THR A 302 -17.23 -9.99 15.31
CA THR A 302 -16.27 -11.02 15.69
C THR A 302 -16.66 -12.32 15.01
N ILE A 303 -15.74 -12.89 14.25
CA ILE A 303 -15.97 -14.08 13.44
C ILE A 303 -14.99 -15.15 13.91
N GLY A 304 -15.49 -16.37 14.09
CA GLY A 304 -14.70 -17.52 14.50
C GLY A 304 -13.75 -18.03 13.40
N PRO A 305 -13.20 -19.23 13.57
CA PRO A 305 -12.26 -19.80 12.61
C PRO A 305 -12.84 -19.90 11.20
N LEU A 306 -11.98 -19.63 10.20
CA LEU A 306 -12.32 -19.70 8.78
C LEU A 306 -11.23 -20.48 8.03
N GLU A 307 -11.65 -21.29 7.08
CA GLU A 307 -10.71 -21.97 6.19
C GLU A 307 -10.03 -20.98 5.24
N ALA A 308 -8.82 -21.30 4.80
CA ALA A 308 -8.10 -20.54 3.77
C ALA A 308 -8.71 -20.73 2.37
N ASN A 309 -8.14 -20.04 1.40
CA ASN A 309 -8.41 -20.15 -0.04
C ASN A 309 -9.88 -19.89 -0.40
N GLN A 310 -10.43 -18.84 0.20
CA GLN A 310 -11.79 -18.38 -0.10
C GLN A 310 -11.93 -16.85 0.02
N ILE A 311 -12.93 -16.34 -0.67
CA ILE A 311 -13.44 -14.97 -0.51
C ILE A 311 -14.60 -15.04 0.50
N VAL A 312 -14.41 -14.47 1.68
CA VAL A 312 -15.45 -14.40 2.72
C VAL A 312 -16.16 -13.06 2.61
N THR A 313 -17.49 -13.10 2.45
CA THR A 313 -18.30 -11.89 2.47
C THR A 313 -18.81 -11.65 3.88
N VAL A 314 -18.46 -10.50 4.46
CA VAL A 314 -18.91 -10.07 5.79
C VAL A 314 -19.89 -8.93 5.66
N ARG A 315 -21.07 -9.08 6.26
CA ARG A 315 -22.08 -8.03 6.34
C ARG A 315 -22.10 -7.43 7.74
N GLU A 316 -22.02 -6.10 7.80
CA GLU A 316 -22.02 -5.34 9.05
C GLU A 316 -23.19 -5.71 9.96
N GLY A 317 -22.88 -6.12 11.20
CA GLY A 317 -23.82 -6.52 12.22
C GLY A 317 -24.47 -7.90 12.02
N ALA A 318 -24.09 -8.62 10.94
CA ALA A 318 -24.62 -9.96 10.65
C ALA A 318 -23.51 -11.03 10.53
N GLY A 319 -22.25 -10.62 10.53
CA GLY A 319 -21.13 -11.54 10.38
C GLY A 319 -20.99 -12.10 8.98
N VAL A 320 -20.60 -13.37 8.84
CA VAL A 320 -20.39 -14.03 7.55
C VAL A 320 -21.70 -14.21 6.80
N ALA A 321 -21.81 -13.55 5.64
CA ALA A 321 -22.97 -13.64 4.75
C ALA A 321 -22.78 -14.69 3.64
N GLY A 322 -21.54 -15.13 3.39
CA GLY A 322 -21.21 -16.14 2.39
C GLY A 322 -19.71 -16.32 2.25
N ALA A 323 -19.32 -17.43 1.63
CA ALA A 323 -17.95 -17.73 1.28
C ALA A 323 -17.90 -18.40 -0.10
N THR A 324 -16.92 -18.04 -0.90
CA THR A 324 -16.70 -18.60 -2.24
C THR A 324 -15.25 -19.06 -2.33
N PRO A 325 -14.98 -20.31 -2.70
CA PRO A 325 -13.61 -20.78 -2.89
C PRO A 325 -12.86 -19.96 -3.94
N LEU A 326 -11.58 -19.72 -3.72
CA LEU A 326 -10.69 -19.21 -4.76
C LEU A 326 -10.53 -20.26 -5.86
N ARG A 327 -10.26 -19.82 -7.08
CA ARG A 327 -9.97 -20.74 -8.17
C ARG A 327 -8.59 -21.37 -7.93
N SER A 328 -8.47 -22.64 -8.22
CA SER A 328 -7.14 -23.28 -8.22
C SER A 328 -6.32 -22.72 -9.37
N ALA A 329 -5.03 -22.45 -9.12
CA ALA A 329 -4.12 -22.07 -10.19
C ALA A 329 -4.16 -23.09 -11.34
N PRO A 330 -4.12 -22.65 -12.61
CA PRO A 330 -4.00 -23.56 -13.74
C PRO A 330 -2.70 -24.37 -13.60
N GLY A 331 -2.80 -25.66 -13.26
CA GLY A 331 -1.65 -26.56 -13.10
C GLY A 331 -1.31 -26.99 -11.67
N ALA A 332 -2.00 -26.51 -10.64
CA ALA A 332 -1.95 -27.12 -9.32
C ALA A 332 -2.54 -28.54 -9.41
N ARG A 333 -1.69 -29.56 -9.33
CA ARG A 333 -2.15 -30.96 -9.21
C ARG A 333 -2.76 -31.15 -7.83
N PRO A 334 -3.86 -31.92 -7.72
CA PRO A 334 -4.47 -32.28 -6.45
C PRO A 334 -3.52 -33.05 -5.55
#